data_f7fbd6d4e718062734fbaa71d2e04218
#
_entry.id   f7fbd6d4e718062734fbaa71d2e04218
#
_cell.length_a   1.000
_cell.length_b   1.000
_cell.length_c   1.000
_cell.angle_alpha   90.00
_cell.angle_beta   90.00
_cell.angle_gamma   90.00
#
_symmetry.space_group_name_H-M   'P 1'
#
loop_
_entity.id
_entity.type
_entity.pdbx_description
1 polymer ?
#
loop_
_entity_poly.entity_id
_entity_poly.type
_entity_poly.pdbx_seq_one_letter_code
_entity_poly.pdbx_strand_id
1 'polypeptide(L)'
;MVVGEAGEPAGSRGIPAPAASLDQGEPGAHRALLCGYYGEHNLGDDALLEVLLSQLPVGWEPLVTARDQGMVQRRFGVATTDRRSLAGVLRALAQCEALVLGGGSLLQDSTSFKSLLYYAALIVAARLQGKPVGLWGQGLGPLRRRRSQLLVRALLPLAGAISWRDPASAALAAGWGVKAVVGSDPVWGLEARTWQGRGGPIVLCWRPVAQLKGEDWRLYLQMLDQLAAAADRSVLWLPFHQEQDRGLLATLHGRGLVPPRLMERSRELVVADPEVALEHFAGASLVVAMRLHGLILAALAGAPCAALSYDPKVAAAAAAIGCPCQVLGEPLHPGLLDTWRQTLDHPPEAWRLALLRQEAQTHRLELERLLGRQSRLQQDPDSAA
;
A
#
# COMPACT_ATOMS: atom_id res chain seq x y z
N MET A 1 -58.68 -21.17 6.40
CA MET A 1 -58.72 -21.92 5.16
C MET A 1 -58.46 -20.94 4.03
N VAL A 2 -57.35 -20.99 3.46
CA VAL A 2 -56.80 -20.85 2.10
C VAL A 2 -55.28 -20.56 2.23
N VAL A 3 -54.57 -21.58 1.82
CA VAL A 3 -53.09 -21.60 1.74
C VAL A 3 -52.74 -20.88 0.43
N GLY A 4 -51.85 -19.88 0.52
CA GLY A 4 -51.25 -19.21 -0.65
C GLY A 4 -49.79 -19.62 -0.75
N GLU A 5 -49.44 -20.23 -1.86
CA GLU A 5 -48.11 -20.77 -2.20
C GLU A 5 -47.06 -19.68 -2.31
N ALA A 6 -45.90 -19.97 -1.74
CA ALA A 6 -44.69 -19.15 -1.88
C ALA A 6 -44.03 -19.43 -3.23
N GLY A 7 -43.87 -18.39 -4.02
CA GLY A 7 -43.12 -18.44 -5.28
C GLY A 7 -41.60 -18.54 -5.02
N GLU A 8 -40.96 -19.47 -5.72
CA GLU A 8 -39.51 -19.66 -5.76
C GLU A 8 -38.79 -18.43 -6.35
N PRO A 9 -37.60 -18.04 -5.82
CA PRO A 9 -36.78 -17.03 -6.46
C PRO A 9 -36.01 -17.62 -7.63
N ALA A 10 -36.06 -16.89 -8.75
CA ALA A 10 -35.43 -17.20 -10.04
C ALA A 10 -33.93 -17.45 -9.91
N GLY A 11 -33.49 -18.46 -10.66
CA GLY A 11 -32.16 -19.00 -10.65
C GLY A 11 -31.02 -17.99 -10.86
N SER A 12 -30.01 -18.07 -9.99
CA SER A 12 -28.70 -17.49 -10.15
C SER A 12 -28.00 -18.18 -11.34
N ARG A 13 -27.77 -17.43 -12.41
CA ARG A 13 -26.88 -17.88 -13.49
C ARG A 13 -25.46 -17.95 -12.92
N GLY A 14 -24.99 -19.16 -12.67
CA GLY A 14 -23.59 -19.44 -12.34
C GLY A 14 -22.67 -18.97 -13.46
N ILE A 15 -21.77 -18.06 -13.14
CA ILE A 15 -20.64 -17.72 -13.98
C ILE A 15 -19.69 -18.93 -13.90
N PRO A 16 -19.31 -19.58 -15.02
CA PRO A 16 -18.34 -20.66 -14.97
C PRO A 16 -16.99 -20.09 -14.55
N ALA A 17 -16.39 -20.68 -13.52
CA ALA A 17 -15.03 -20.39 -13.12
C ALA A 17 -14.09 -20.77 -14.30
N PRO A 18 -13.22 -19.87 -14.77
CA PRO A 18 -12.17 -20.26 -15.71
C PRO A 18 -11.16 -21.13 -14.98
N ALA A 19 -11.07 -22.39 -15.36
CA ALA A 19 -9.91 -23.21 -15.07
C ALA A 19 -8.73 -22.62 -15.85
N ALA A 20 -7.96 -21.74 -15.20
CA ALA A 20 -6.73 -21.21 -15.78
C ALA A 20 -5.68 -22.33 -15.80
N SER A 21 -5.50 -22.95 -16.95
CA SER A 21 -4.30 -23.68 -17.29
C SER A 21 -3.14 -22.69 -17.34
N LEU A 22 -2.08 -22.95 -16.58
CA LEU A 22 -0.88 -22.12 -16.41
C LEU A 22 0.00 -22.00 -17.69
N ASP A 23 -0.52 -22.35 -18.88
CA ASP A 23 0.34 -22.61 -20.04
C ASP A 23 -0.12 -22.00 -21.37
N GLN A 24 -0.86 -20.88 -21.37
CA GLN A 24 -1.16 -20.18 -22.63
C GLN A 24 -1.03 -18.66 -22.48
N GLY A 25 0.21 -18.16 -22.38
CA GLY A 25 0.52 -16.79 -22.76
C GLY A 25 0.34 -16.63 -24.29
N GLU A 26 -0.13 -15.48 -24.75
CA GLU A 26 -0.14 -15.20 -26.19
C GLU A 26 1.28 -15.36 -26.77
N PRO A 27 1.44 -16.00 -27.96
CA PRO A 27 2.76 -16.16 -28.57
C PRO A 27 3.39 -14.78 -28.83
N GLY A 28 4.45 -14.43 -28.11
CA GLY A 28 5.16 -13.15 -28.25
C GLY A 28 4.98 -12.15 -27.09
N ALA A 29 4.22 -12.48 -26.04
CA ALA A 29 4.13 -11.63 -24.86
C ALA A 29 5.39 -11.75 -23.99
N HIS A 30 5.96 -10.59 -23.60
CA HIS A 30 7.06 -10.52 -22.64
C HIS A 30 6.53 -10.75 -21.23
N ARG A 31 7.29 -11.40 -20.36
CA ARG A 31 6.88 -11.64 -18.98
C ARG A 31 7.78 -10.92 -17.96
N ALA A 32 7.17 -10.19 -17.02
CA ALA A 32 7.85 -9.53 -15.92
C ALA A 32 7.55 -10.23 -14.59
N LEU A 33 8.59 -10.56 -13.81
CA LEU A 33 8.44 -11.01 -12.44
C LEU A 33 8.27 -9.79 -11.52
N LEU A 34 7.08 -9.63 -10.94
CA LEU A 34 6.74 -8.56 -10.01
C LEU A 34 6.91 -9.05 -8.58
N CYS A 35 7.86 -8.47 -7.85
CA CYS A 35 8.16 -8.83 -6.46
C CYS A 35 7.78 -7.71 -5.51
N GLY A 36 6.94 -8.03 -4.52
CA GLY A 36 6.50 -7.13 -3.46
C GLY A 36 6.05 -7.88 -2.22
N TYR A 37 5.38 -7.18 -1.32
CA TYR A 37 4.79 -7.76 -0.11
C TYR A 37 3.31 -8.14 -0.36
N TYR A 38 3.07 -8.81 -1.50
CA TYR A 38 1.73 -9.09 -2.02
C TYR A 38 1.09 -10.34 -1.41
N GLY A 39 -0.24 -10.35 -1.31
CA GLY A 39 -1.00 -11.44 -0.71
C GLY A 39 -0.82 -11.59 0.80
N GLU A 40 -0.45 -10.52 1.49
CA GLU A 40 -0.28 -10.51 2.96
C GLU A 40 -1.50 -9.89 3.67
N HIS A 41 -2.63 -9.75 2.96
CA HIS A 41 -3.85 -9.14 3.46
C HIS A 41 -3.63 -7.72 4.01
N ASN A 42 -2.83 -6.94 3.29
CA ASN A 42 -2.51 -5.54 3.57
C ASN A 42 -3.02 -4.67 2.42
N LEU A 43 -4.05 -3.88 2.66
CA LEU A 43 -4.67 -3.02 1.65
C LEU A 43 -3.68 -2.08 0.95
N GLY A 44 -2.63 -1.64 1.66
CA GLY A 44 -1.62 -0.76 1.09
C GLY A 44 -0.74 -1.44 0.05
N ASP A 45 -0.30 -2.68 0.31
CA ASP A 45 0.50 -3.45 -0.64
C ASP A 45 -0.36 -3.94 -1.81
N ASP A 46 -1.65 -4.21 -1.57
CA ASP A 46 -2.60 -4.55 -2.63
C ASP A 46 -2.87 -3.35 -3.55
N ALA A 47 -2.99 -2.13 -2.99
CA ALA A 47 -3.08 -0.89 -3.76
C ALA A 47 -1.82 -0.62 -4.60
N LEU A 48 -0.62 -0.89 -4.05
CA LEU A 48 0.64 -0.80 -4.80
C LEU A 48 0.67 -1.78 -5.97
N LEU A 49 0.20 -3.02 -5.77
CA LEU A 49 0.13 -4.02 -6.84
C LEU A 49 -0.84 -3.58 -7.94
N GLU A 50 -2.00 -3.07 -7.57
CA GLU A 50 -3.01 -2.58 -8.51
C GLU A 50 -2.45 -1.47 -9.43
N VAL A 51 -1.77 -0.48 -8.85
CA VAL A 51 -1.12 0.58 -9.62
C VAL A 51 0.00 0.01 -10.50
N LEU A 52 0.83 -0.88 -9.99
CA LEU A 52 1.92 -1.48 -10.77
C LEU A 52 1.38 -2.24 -11.99
N LEU A 53 0.32 -3.04 -11.80
CA LEU A 53 -0.33 -3.77 -12.88
C LEU A 53 -0.91 -2.84 -13.94
N SER A 54 -1.56 -1.74 -13.54
CA SER A 54 -2.11 -0.74 -14.44
C SER A 54 -1.06 0.03 -15.25
N GLN A 55 0.19 0.03 -14.78
CA GLN A 55 1.32 0.73 -15.41
C GLN A 55 2.22 -0.17 -16.27
N LEU A 56 1.93 -1.48 -16.34
CA LEU A 56 2.69 -2.37 -17.22
C LEU A 56 2.45 -1.97 -18.69
N PRO A 57 3.50 -1.86 -19.51
CA PRO A 57 3.35 -1.58 -20.93
C PRO A 57 2.60 -2.71 -21.66
N VAL A 58 1.91 -2.35 -22.73
CA VAL A 58 1.24 -3.34 -23.60
C VAL A 58 2.26 -4.38 -24.09
N GLY A 59 1.85 -5.64 -24.11
CA GLY A 59 2.70 -6.79 -24.48
C GLY A 59 3.53 -7.36 -23.32
N TRP A 60 3.35 -6.85 -22.09
CA TRP A 60 3.98 -7.42 -20.89
C TRP A 60 2.96 -8.14 -20.00
N GLU A 61 3.22 -9.39 -19.71
CA GLU A 61 2.44 -10.21 -18.78
C GLU A 61 3.06 -10.23 -17.38
N PRO A 62 2.29 -10.01 -16.31
CA PRO A 62 2.80 -10.10 -14.95
C PRO A 62 2.85 -11.55 -14.45
N LEU A 63 3.95 -11.91 -13.81
CA LEU A 63 4.05 -13.05 -12.90
C LEU A 63 4.32 -12.50 -11.50
N VAL A 64 3.37 -12.62 -10.57
CA VAL A 64 3.41 -11.95 -9.27
C VAL A 64 3.87 -12.89 -8.17
N THR A 65 4.85 -12.48 -7.36
CA THR A 65 5.19 -13.21 -6.13
C THR A 65 4.18 -12.90 -5.05
N ALA A 66 3.47 -13.89 -4.52
CA ALA A 66 2.42 -13.69 -3.52
C ALA A 66 2.49 -14.74 -2.40
N ARG A 67 2.04 -14.35 -1.18
CA ARG A 67 1.83 -15.29 -0.08
C ARG A 67 0.52 -16.05 -0.27
N ASP A 68 -0.60 -15.34 -0.32
CA ASP A 68 -1.89 -15.89 -0.70
C ASP A 68 -2.08 -15.74 -2.21
N GLN A 69 -1.57 -16.76 -2.93
CA GLN A 69 -1.63 -16.78 -4.38
C GLN A 69 -3.08 -16.79 -4.89
N GLY A 70 -3.96 -17.56 -4.23
CA GLY A 70 -5.36 -17.67 -4.63
C GLY A 70 -6.11 -16.36 -4.51
N MET A 71 -5.84 -15.56 -3.48
CA MET A 71 -6.42 -14.23 -3.33
C MET A 71 -5.96 -13.30 -4.46
N VAL A 72 -4.64 -13.24 -4.72
CA VAL A 72 -4.06 -12.38 -5.78
C VAL A 72 -4.57 -12.79 -7.17
N GLN A 73 -4.65 -14.09 -7.45
CA GLN A 73 -5.20 -14.60 -8.72
C GLN A 73 -6.67 -14.20 -8.92
N ARG A 74 -7.51 -14.42 -7.90
CA ARG A 74 -8.94 -14.09 -8.01
C ARG A 74 -9.19 -12.60 -8.17
N ARG A 75 -8.39 -11.77 -7.48
CA ARG A 75 -8.58 -10.33 -7.49
C ARG A 75 -8.06 -9.66 -8.76
N PHE A 76 -6.84 -10.02 -9.18
CA PHE A 76 -6.13 -9.32 -10.25
C PHE A 76 -6.08 -10.09 -11.56
N GLY A 77 -6.53 -11.35 -11.61
CA GLY A 77 -6.51 -12.17 -12.82
C GLY A 77 -5.11 -12.50 -13.33
N VAL A 78 -4.08 -12.50 -12.47
CA VAL A 78 -2.68 -12.63 -12.85
C VAL A 78 -2.07 -13.96 -12.40
N ALA A 79 -1.05 -14.45 -13.12
CA ALA A 79 -0.27 -15.60 -12.70
C ALA A 79 0.55 -15.28 -11.44
N THR A 80 0.70 -16.27 -10.55
CA THR A 80 1.41 -16.08 -9.28
C THR A 80 2.42 -17.18 -8.98
N THR A 81 3.41 -16.86 -8.14
CA THR A 81 4.34 -17.81 -7.54
C THR A 81 4.48 -17.57 -6.04
N ASP A 82 4.75 -18.64 -5.27
CA ASP A 82 4.89 -18.52 -3.82
C ASP A 82 6.14 -17.71 -3.43
N ARG A 83 5.93 -16.50 -2.88
CA ARG A 83 7.01 -15.61 -2.43
C ARG A 83 7.88 -16.19 -1.30
N ARG A 84 7.40 -17.20 -0.57
CA ARG A 84 8.15 -17.84 0.53
C ARG A 84 9.13 -18.89 0.03
N SER A 85 8.98 -19.36 -1.22
CA SER A 85 9.87 -20.33 -1.85
C SER A 85 10.90 -19.61 -2.72
N LEU A 86 12.09 -19.30 -2.17
CA LEU A 86 13.16 -18.67 -2.96
C LEU A 86 13.48 -19.48 -4.22
N ALA A 87 13.57 -20.82 -4.11
CA ALA A 87 13.81 -21.69 -5.25
C ALA A 87 12.66 -21.63 -6.28
N GLY A 88 11.40 -21.52 -5.83
CA GLY A 88 10.23 -21.31 -6.69
C GLY A 88 10.32 -19.99 -7.44
N VAL A 89 10.63 -18.89 -6.72
CA VAL A 89 10.75 -17.56 -7.31
C VAL A 89 11.94 -17.45 -8.27
N LEU A 90 13.08 -18.11 -7.99
CA LEU A 90 14.21 -18.17 -8.92
C LEU A 90 13.87 -18.96 -10.21
N ARG A 91 13.09 -20.03 -10.12
CA ARG A 91 12.57 -20.74 -11.30
C ARG A 91 11.58 -19.88 -12.10
N ALA A 92 10.69 -19.16 -11.41
CA ALA A 92 9.78 -18.18 -12.01
C ALA A 92 10.56 -17.07 -12.72
N LEU A 93 11.62 -16.53 -12.08
CA LEU A 93 12.50 -15.54 -12.68
C LEU A 93 13.15 -16.05 -13.98
N ALA A 94 13.53 -17.32 -14.04
CA ALA A 94 14.10 -17.89 -15.25
C ALA A 94 13.14 -17.84 -16.47
N GLN A 95 11.84 -17.84 -16.23
CA GLN A 95 10.76 -17.77 -17.23
C GLN A 95 10.32 -16.34 -17.57
N CYS A 96 10.96 -15.32 -17.00
CA CYS A 96 10.62 -13.91 -17.20
C CYS A 96 11.78 -13.19 -17.87
N GLU A 97 11.51 -12.10 -18.60
CA GLU A 97 12.51 -11.24 -19.25
C GLU A 97 12.95 -10.07 -18.35
N ALA A 98 12.20 -9.76 -17.30
CA ALA A 98 12.53 -8.65 -16.38
C ALA A 98 12.16 -9.00 -14.93
N LEU A 99 12.85 -8.36 -13.99
CA LEU A 99 12.51 -8.34 -12.56
C LEU A 99 12.11 -6.91 -12.16
N VAL A 100 10.94 -6.75 -11.54
CA VAL A 100 10.50 -5.48 -10.96
C VAL A 100 10.23 -5.67 -9.47
N LEU A 101 10.96 -4.96 -8.62
CA LEU A 101 10.62 -4.81 -7.22
C LEU A 101 9.60 -3.67 -7.11
N GLY A 102 8.35 -4.01 -6.82
CA GLY A 102 7.20 -3.11 -6.92
C GLY A 102 6.77 -2.54 -5.58
N GLY A 103 7.00 -1.25 -5.38
CA GLY A 103 6.48 -0.45 -4.28
C GLY A 103 6.95 -0.84 -2.87
N GLY A 104 6.56 -0.07 -1.91
CA GLY A 104 6.87 -0.34 -0.51
C GLY A 104 8.33 -0.03 -0.12
N SER A 105 8.78 -0.62 0.99
CA SER A 105 10.19 -0.55 1.43
C SER A 105 10.74 -1.97 1.55
N LEU A 106 11.14 -2.55 0.42
CA LEU A 106 11.62 -3.92 0.37
C LEU A 106 13.10 -4.00 0.80
N LEU A 107 13.89 -2.99 0.45
CA LEU A 107 15.31 -2.88 0.80
C LEU A 107 15.49 -2.20 2.18
N GLN A 108 15.17 -2.93 3.25
CA GLN A 108 15.22 -2.47 4.63
C GLN A 108 15.60 -3.61 5.59
N ASP A 109 16.06 -3.30 6.81
CA ASP A 109 16.46 -4.28 7.82
C ASP A 109 15.70 -4.20 9.15
N SER A 110 14.59 -3.43 9.19
CA SER A 110 13.77 -3.29 10.39
C SER A 110 12.94 -4.55 10.69
N THR A 111 12.51 -5.29 9.67
CA THR A 111 11.80 -6.56 9.84
C THR A 111 12.77 -7.73 10.03
N SER A 112 13.64 -7.98 9.06
CA SER A 112 14.69 -8.98 9.17
C SER A 112 15.81 -8.78 8.13
N PHE A 113 17.04 -9.13 8.51
CA PHE A 113 18.16 -9.19 7.56
C PHE A 113 17.97 -10.29 6.51
N LYS A 114 17.25 -11.39 6.84
CA LYS A 114 16.93 -12.47 5.90
C LYS A 114 16.06 -11.98 4.73
N SER A 115 15.09 -11.08 5.02
CA SER A 115 14.27 -10.47 3.98
C SER A 115 15.10 -9.64 2.99
N LEU A 116 16.07 -8.87 3.50
CA LEU A 116 16.99 -8.12 2.66
C LEU A 116 17.86 -9.04 1.78
N LEU A 117 18.37 -10.15 2.34
CA LEU A 117 19.12 -11.16 1.57
C LEU A 117 18.28 -11.82 0.48
N TYR A 118 17.00 -12.05 0.74
CA TYR A 118 16.07 -12.59 -0.26
C TYR A 118 15.99 -11.67 -1.49
N TYR A 119 15.71 -10.38 -1.32
CA TYR A 119 15.66 -9.45 -2.44
C TYR A 119 17.03 -9.25 -3.10
N ALA A 120 18.12 -9.28 -2.32
CA ALA A 120 19.47 -9.25 -2.85
C ALA A 120 19.73 -10.42 -3.79
N ALA A 121 19.35 -11.63 -3.39
CA ALA A 121 19.51 -12.84 -4.22
C ALA A 121 18.73 -12.74 -5.53
N LEU A 122 17.51 -12.19 -5.51
CA LEU A 122 16.71 -12.00 -6.73
C LEU A 122 17.34 -10.98 -7.68
N ILE A 123 17.82 -9.85 -7.17
CA ILE A 123 18.49 -8.81 -7.98
C ILE A 123 19.74 -9.39 -8.65
N VAL A 124 20.59 -10.07 -7.87
CA VAL A 124 21.82 -10.68 -8.39
C VAL A 124 21.50 -11.78 -9.41
N ALA A 125 20.53 -12.65 -9.11
CA ALA A 125 20.13 -13.73 -10.04
C ALA A 125 19.57 -13.20 -11.36
N ALA A 126 18.79 -12.11 -11.32
CA ALA A 126 18.28 -11.44 -12.52
C ALA A 126 19.45 -10.90 -13.37
N ARG A 127 20.40 -10.22 -12.73
CA ARG A 127 21.57 -9.65 -13.43
C ARG A 127 22.49 -10.71 -14.02
N LEU A 128 22.72 -11.82 -13.31
CA LEU A 128 23.50 -12.96 -13.84
C LEU A 128 22.82 -13.63 -15.05
N GLN A 129 21.49 -13.52 -15.15
CA GLN A 129 20.73 -13.98 -16.31
C GLN A 129 20.59 -12.92 -17.41
N GLY A 130 21.29 -11.77 -17.31
CA GLY A 130 21.20 -10.67 -18.28
C GLY A 130 19.89 -9.88 -18.26
N LYS A 131 19.02 -10.12 -17.25
CA LYS A 131 17.69 -9.51 -17.19
C LYS A 131 17.74 -8.11 -16.54
N PRO A 132 16.96 -7.13 -17.05
CA PRO A 132 16.86 -5.83 -16.42
C PRO A 132 16.14 -5.94 -15.08
N VAL A 133 16.57 -5.08 -14.14
CA VAL A 133 15.99 -4.96 -12.80
C VAL A 133 15.43 -3.56 -12.61
N GLY A 134 14.16 -3.47 -12.24
CA GLY A 134 13.49 -2.23 -11.84
C GLY A 134 13.25 -2.16 -10.35
N LEU A 135 13.56 -1.00 -9.76
CA LEU A 135 13.13 -0.63 -8.41
C LEU A 135 12.04 0.45 -8.56
N TRP A 136 10.79 0.02 -8.59
CA TRP A 136 9.64 0.86 -8.89
C TRP A 136 8.98 1.38 -7.61
N GLY A 137 8.93 2.70 -7.44
CA GLY A 137 8.27 3.34 -6.31
C GLY A 137 8.80 2.89 -4.95
N GLN A 138 10.11 2.62 -4.84
CA GLN A 138 10.69 2.08 -3.62
C GLN A 138 10.91 3.15 -2.55
N GLY A 139 10.66 2.77 -1.29
CA GLY A 139 11.21 3.46 -0.13
C GLY A 139 12.51 2.76 0.30
N LEU A 140 13.56 3.52 0.57
CA LEU A 140 14.85 2.98 0.98
C LEU A 140 15.02 3.02 2.50
N GLY A 141 15.17 1.86 3.08
CA GLY A 141 15.36 1.70 4.53
C GLY A 141 14.07 1.66 5.37
N PRO A 142 14.19 1.73 6.72
CA PRO A 142 15.42 2.00 7.46
C PRO A 142 16.47 0.91 7.34
N LEU A 143 17.76 1.33 7.32
CA LEU A 143 18.94 0.46 7.27
C LEU A 143 19.79 0.75 8.51
N ARG A 144 19.54 0.04 9.59
CA ARG A 144 20.18 0.27 10.91
C ARG A 144 21.58 -0.35 11.01
N ARG A 145 21.82 -1.44 10.25
CA ARG A 145 23.06 -2.21 10.32
C ARG A 145 24.01 -1.78 9.20
N ARG A 146 25.30 -1.53 9.51
CA ARG A 146 26.32 -1.20 8.50
C ARG A 146 26.39 -2.22 7.36
N ARG A 147 26.28 -3.52 7.68
CA ARG A 147 26.26 -4.60 6.67
C ARG A 147 25.07 -4.50 5.72
N SER A 148 23.90 -4.06 6.20
CA SER A 148 22.72 -3.83 5.36
C SER A 148 22.95 -2.64 4.43
N GLN A 149 23.54 -1.56 4.93
CA GLN A 149 23.89 -0.39 4.12
C GLN A 149 24.90 -0.74 3.02
N LEU A 150 25.96 -1.49 3.35
CA LEU A 150 26.96 -1.94 2.38
C LEU A 150 26.35 -2.85 1.31
N LEU A 151 25.49 -3.80 1.72
CA LEU A 151 24.82 -4.70 0.80
C LEU A 151 23.93 -3.90 -0.17
N VAL A 152 23.06 -3.03 0.34
CA VAL A 152 22.15 -2.24 -0.50
C VAL A 152 22.93 -1.30 -1.42
N ARG A 153 23.97 -0.62 -0.91
CA ARG A 153 24.86 0.21 -1.73
C ARG A 153 25.46 -0.55 -2.91
N ALA A 154 25.85 -1.83 -2.71
CA ALA A 154 26.38 -2.68 -3.78
C ALA A 154 25.29 -3.16 -4.77
N LEU A 155 24.03 -3.26 -4.33
CA LEU A 155 22.92 -3.73 -5.16
C LEU A 155 22.31 -2.63 -6.05
N LEU A 156 22.25 -1.37 -5.58
CA LEU A 156 21.59 -0.29 -6.31
C LEU A 156 22.14 -0.08 -7.73
N PRO A 157 23.48 -0.14 -7.99
CA PRO A 157 24.03 -0.01 -9.35
C PRO A 157 23.62 -1.17 -10.29
N LEU A 158 23.11 -2.28 -9.76
CA LEU A 158 22.62 -3.41 -10.57
C LEU A 158 21.23 -3.14 -11.16
N ALA A 159 20.49 -2.15 -10.65
CA ALA A 159 19.18 -1.79 -11.16
C ALA A 159 19.32 -0.94 -12.44
N GLY A 160 18.55 -1.30 -13.47
CA GLY A 160 18.49 -0.58 -14.76
C GLY A 160 17.58 0.66 -14.71
N ALA A 161 16.61 0.67 -13.78
CA ALA A 161 15.75 1.80 -13.48
C ALA A 161 15.43 1.85 -11.98
N ILE A 162 15.46 3.04 -11.40
CA ILE A 162 15.14 3.27 -9.99
C ILE A 162 14.26 4.50 -9.91
N SER A 163 13.10 4.36 -9.24
CA SER A 163 12.26 5.47 -8.84
C SER A 163 11.99 5.40 -7.33
N TRP A 164 12.27 6.48 -6.63
CA TRP A 164 12.03 6.60 -5.18
C TRP A 164 10.68 7.25 -4.94
N ARG A 165 9.94 6.74 -3.95
CA ARG A 165 8.63 7.30 -3.57
C ARG A 165 8.72 8.46 -2.58
N ASP A 166 9.91 8.80 -2.10
CA ASP A 166 10.12 9.87 -1.14
C ASP A 166 11.53 10.48 -1.24
N PRO A 167 11.68 11.79 -0.90
CA PRO A 167 12.97 12.48 -0.96
C PRO A 167 14.02 11.92 0.01
N ALA A 168 13.62 11.33 1.15
CA ALA A 168 14.57 10.79 2.12
C ALA A 168 15.27 9.55 1.55
N SER A 169 14.54 8.68 0.85
CA SER A 169 15.09 7.53 0.11
C SER A 169 16.08 7.97 -0.96
N ALA A 170 15.73 9.01 -1.71
CA ALA A 170 16.61 9.58 -2.75
C ALA A 170 17.88 10.19 -2.15
N ALA A 171 17.77 10.94 -1.07
CA ALA A 171 18.91 11.55 -0.39
C ALA A 171 19.88 10.49 0.14
N LEU A 172 19.35 9.40 0.74
CA LEU A 172 20.16 8.29 1.21
C LEU A 172 20.94 7.62 0.06
N ALA A 173 20.27 7.35 -1.06
CA ALA A 173 20.88 6.75 -2.25
C ALA A 173 21.91 7.69 -2.91
N ALA A 174 21.61 8.98 -2.98
CA ALA A 174 22.52 10.01 -3.48
C ALA A 174 23.81 10.11 -2.66
N GLY A 175 23.73 9.93 -1.33
CA GLY A 175 24.90 9.83 -0.45
C GLY A 175 25.81 8.64 -0.77
N TRP A 176 25.35 7.68 -1.54
CA TRP A 176 26.14 6.55 -2.06
C TRP A 176 26.50 6.69 -3.55
N GLY A 177 26.23 7.84 -4.15
CA GLY A 177 26.53 8.13 -5.57
C GLY A 177 25.47 7.62 -6.54
N VAL A 178 24.32 7.14 -6.04
CA VAL A 178 23.21 6.64 -6.88
C VAL A 178 22.18 7.75 -7.06
N LYS A 179 22.09 8.28 -8.28
CA LYS A 179 21.05 9.26 -8.68
C LYS A 179 19.90 8.52 -9.35
N ALA A 180 18.68 8.83 -8.96
CA ALA A 180 17.46 8.26 -9.53
C ALA A 180 16.33 9.28 -9.41
N VAL A 181 15.25 9.05 -10.14
CA VAL A 181 14.08 9.93 -10.12
C VAL A 181 13.32 9.79 -8.80
N VAL A 182 12.65 10.86 -8.40
CA VAL A 182 11.84 10.92 -7.19
C VAL A 182 10.42 11.27 -7.59
N GLY A 183 9.48 10.50 -7.09
CA GLY A 183 8.05 10.79 -7.15
C GLY A 183 7.45 10.82 -5.76
N SER A 184 6.14 10.87 -5.68
CA SER A 184 5.36 10.59 -4.48
C SER A 184 5.08 9.08 -4.38
N ASP A 185 4.34 8.63 -3.34
CA ASP A 185 4.00 7.21 -3.23
C ASP A 185 3.18 6.74 -4.45
N PRO A 186 3.50 5.57 -5.07
CA PRO A 186 2.78 5.11 -6.26
C PRO A 186 1.27 4.97 -6.09
N VAL A 187 0.77 4.74 -4.87
CA VAL A 187 -0.67 4.63 -4.58
C VAL A 187 -1.45 5.89 -5.01
N TRP A 188 -0.81 7.05 -5.12
CA TRP A 188 -1.41 8.25 -5.73
C TRP A 188 -1.80 8.08 -7.20
N GLY A 189 -1.33 7.01 -7.86
CA GLY A 189 -1.73 6.63 -9.21
C GLY A 189 -3.12 6.01 -9.32
N LEU A 190 -3.76 5.60 -8.21
CA LEU A 190 -5.15 5.12 -8.22
C LEU A 190 -6.13 6.24 -8.61
N GLU A 191 -7.31 5.84 -9.03
CA GLU A 191 -8.37 6.78 -9.35
C GLU A 191 -8.87 7.50 -8.10
N ALA A 192 -8.89 8.83 -8.14
CA ALA A 192 -9.40 9.64 -7.05
C ALA A 192 -10.93 9.53 -6.97
N ARG A 193 -11.47 9.63 -5.76
CA ARG A 193 -12.91 9.69 -5.52
C ARG A 193 -13.35 11.12 -5.19
N THR A 194 -14.63 11.36 -5.33
CA THR A 194 -15.25 12.61 -4.87
C THR A 194 -15.77 12.40 -3.46
N TRP A 195 -15.31 13.21 -2.52
CA TRP A 195 -15.79 13.17 -1.15
C TRP A 195 -17.26 13.59 -1.04
N GLN A 196 -18.03 12.82 -0.30
CA GLN A 196 -19.45 13.03 -0.03
C GLN A 196 -19.80 12.81 1.46
N GLY A 197 -18.75 12.76 2.29
CA GLY A 197 -18.84 12.27 3.67
C GLY A 197 -19.23 13.30 4.73
N ARG A 198 -19.79 14.47 4.33
CA ARG A 198 -20.27 15.46 5.32
C ARG A 198 -21.33 14.81 6.23
N GLY A 199 -21.07 14.84 7.54
CA GLY A 199 -21.95 14.17 8.50
C GLY A 199 -21.78 12.66 8.61
N GLY A 200 -20.86 12.06 7.87
CA GLY A 200 -20.54 10.64 7.90
C GLY A 200 -19.76 10.18 9.13
N PRO A 201 -19.36 8.90 9.18
CA PRO A 201 -18.60 8.35 10.31
C PRO A 201 -17.20 8.94 10.42
N ILE A 202 -16.61 8.85 11.62
CA ILE A 202 -15.16 8.97 11.80
C ILE A 202 -14.56 7.60 11.52
N VAL A 203 -13.59 7.49 10.59
CA VAL A 203 -12.94 6.23 10.24
C VAL A 203 -11.54 6.17 10.82
N LEU A 204 -11.19 5.04 11.44
CA LEU A 204 -9.90 4.82 12.10
C LEU A 204 -9.11 3.71 11.37
N CYS A 205 -7.94 4.06 10.83
CA CYS A 205 -6.96 3.10 10.34
C CYS A 205 -5.84 2.94 11.38
N TRP A 206 -6.19 2.43 12.56
CA TRP A 206 -5.29 2.31 13.70
C TRP A 206 -4.71 0.90 13.82
N ARG A 207 -3.58 0.82 14.50
CA ARG A 207 -2.85 -0.43 14.75
C ARG A 207 -2.25 -0.45 16.17
N PRO A 208 -1.97 -1.64 16.71
CA PRO A 208 -1.12 -1.73 17.90
C PRO A 208 0.27 -1.16 17.59
N VAL A 209 0.77 -0.29 18.47
CA VAL A 209 2.10 0.32 18.36
C VAL A 209 2.79 0.33 19.72
N ALA A 210 4.11 0.17 19.73
CA ALA A 210 4.90 0.13 20.97
C ALA A 210 4.93 1.48 21.71
N GLN A 211 4.72 2.57 20.99
CA GLN A 211 4.70 3.93 21.53
C GLN A 211 3.47 4.23 22.38
N LEU A 212 2.36 3.51 22.20
CA LEU A 212 1.13 3.70 22.98
C LEU A 212 0.97 2.58 24.02
N LYS A 213 0.98 2.96 25.29
CA LYS A 213 0.69 2.10 26.43
C LYS A 213 -0.73 2.38 26.94
N GLY A 214 -1.14 1.73 28.05
CA GLY A 214 -2.51 1.80 28.56
C GLY A 214 -3.08 3.21 28.70
N GLU A 215 -2.36 4.11 29.36
CA GLU A 215 -2.82 5.49 29.57
C GLU A 215 -2.81 6.32 28.30
N ASP A 216 -1.81 6.10 27.43
CA ASP A 216 -1.75 6.80 26.14
C ASP A 216 -2.97 6.44 25.30
N TRP A 217 -3.32 5.14 25.19
CA TRP A 217 -4.52 4.68 24.51
C TRP A 217 -5.78 5.33 25.10
N ARG A 218 -5.87 5.42 26.43
CA ARG A 218 -7.01 6.02 27.12
C ARG A 218 -7.20 7.47 26.74
N LEU A 219 -6.11 8.25 26.65
CA LEU A 219 -6.18 9.66 26.26
C LEU A 219 -6.71 9.83 24.84
N TYR A 220 -6.18 9.10 23.87
CA TYR A 220 -6.67 9.18 22.48
C TYR A 220 -8.12 8.71 22.34
N LEU A 221 -8.52 7.66 23.07
CA LEU A 221 -9.89 7.14 23.05
C LEU A 221 -10.89 8.10 23.74
N GLN A 222 -10.48 8.80 24.79
CA GLN A 222 -11.30 9.83 25.42
C GLN A 222 -11.49 11.04 24.50
N MET A 223 -10.43 11.49 23.81
CA MET A 223 -10.56 12.56 22.81
C MET A 223 -11.48 12.15 21.67
N LEU A 224 -11.36 10.92 21.19
CA LEU A 224 -12.23 10.38 20.16
C LEU A 224 -13.69 10.29 20.62
N ASP A 225 -13.95 9.84 21.87
CA ASP A 225 -15.28 9.84 22.49
C ASP A 225 -15.89 11.23 22.53
N GLN A 226 -15.11 12.22 22.98
CA GLN A 226 -15.55 13.63 23.02
C GLN A 226 -15.85 14.17 21.62
N LEU A 227 -15.00 13.88 20.64
CA LEU A 227 -15.20 14.30 19.25
C LEU A 227 -16.46 13.68 18.67
N ALA A 228 -16.59 12.36 18.76
CA ALA A 228 -17.70 11.59 18.19
C ALA A 228 -19.04 11.98 18.86
N ALA A 229 -19.04 12.19 20.17
CA ALA A 229 -20.24 12.62 20.91
C ALA A 229 -20.64 14.06 20.57
N ALA A 230 -19.70 14.99 20.52
CA ALA A 230 -19.99 16.41 20.21
C ALA A 230 -20.47 16.61 18.77
N ALA A 231 -19.98 15.82 17.82
CA ALA A 231 -20.35 15.89 16.41
C ALA A 231 -21.49 14.93 16.04
N ASP A 232 -21.97 14.13 16.97
CA ASP A 232 -22.93 13.03 16.76
C ASP A 232 -22.54 12.09 15.61
N ARG A 233 -21.32 11.53 15.69
CA ARG A 233 -20.78 10.63 14.66
C ARG A 233 -20.63 9.21 15.20
N SER A 234 -20.87 8.23 14.32
CA SER A 234 -20.40 6.85 14.53
C SER A 234 -18.91 6.74 14.24
N VAL A 235 -18.27 5.71 14.78
CA VAL A 235 -16.85 5.43 14.60
C VAL A 235 -16.66 4.09 13.92
N LEU A 236 -15.99 4.09 12.77
CA LEU A 236 -15.70 2.90 12.00
C LEU A 236 -14.22 2.54 12.13
N TRP A 237 -13.91 1.39 12.74
CA TRP A 237 -12.57 0.85 12.80
C TRP A 237 -12.31 0.02 11.56
N LEU A 238 -11.37 0.44 10.72
CA LEU A 238 -11.03 -0.20 9.46
C LEU A 238 -9.61 -0.76 9.55
N PRO A 239 -9.43 -2.06 9.89
CA PRO A 239 -8.15 -2.74 9.89
C PRO A 239 -7.51 -2.69 8.52
N PHE A 240 -6.33 -2.09 8.41
CA PHE A 240 -5.63 -1.92 7.14
C PHE A 240 -4.75 -3.11 6.78
N HIS A 241 -4.19 -3.76 7.79
CA HIS A 241 -3.49 -5.04 7.70
C HIS A 241 -4.23 -6.04 8.57
N GLN A 242 -4.91 -7.00 7.95
CA GLN A 242 -5.83 -7.89 8.68
C GLN A 242 -5.17 -8.64 9.84
N GLU A 243 -3.97 -9.22 9.65
CA GLU A 243 -3.29 -9.98 10.71
C GLU A 243 -2.80 -9.10 11.88
N GLN A 244 -2.55 -7.80 11.65
CA GLN A 244 -1.94 -6.91 12.65
C GLN A 244 -2.93 -5.97 13.32
N ASP A 245 -3.99 -5.56 12.61
CA ASP A 245 -4.88 -4.48 13.05
C ASP A 245 -6.25 -4.98 13.48
N ARG A 246 -6.69 -6.13 12.94
CA ARG A 246 -8.00 -6.72 13.26
C ARG A 246 -8.11 -7.02 14.74
N GLY A 247 -9.30 -6.72 15.32
CA GLY A 247 -9.60 -6.98 16.73
C GLY A 247 -8.96 -5.98 17.69
N LEU A 248 -8.37 -4.87 17.19
CA LEU A 248 -7.82 -3.83 18.07
C LEU A 248 -8.90 -3.23 18.96
N LEU A 249 -10.09 -2.90 18.43
CA LEU A 249 -11.22 -2.39 19.21
C LEU A 249 -11.58 -3.35 20.35
N ALA A 250 -11.76 -4.64 20.04
CA ALA A 250 -12.08 -5.65 21.05
C ALA A 250 -10.99 -5.80 22.11
N THR A 251 -9.71 -5.74 21.68
CA THR A 251 -8.56 -5.80 22.60
C THR A 251 -8.53 -4.61 23.55
N LEU A 252 -8.75 -3.39 23.06
CA LEU A 252 -8.77 -2.19 23.88
C LEU A 252 -9.98 -2.16 24.81
N HIS A 253 -11.14 -2.61 24.33
CA HIS A 253 -12.35 -2.75 25.15
C HIS A 253 -12.16 -3.75 26.28
N GLY A 254 -11.62 -4.94 26.00
CA GLY A 254 -11.33 -5.97 27.00
C GLY A 254 -10.32 -5.54 28.07
N ARG A 255 -9.51 -4.49 27.79
CA ARG A 255 -8.62 -3.85 28.77
C ARG A 255 -9.27 -2.70 29.55
N GLY A 256 -10.57 -2.42 29.33
CA GLY A 256 -11.27 -1.31 29.97
C GLY A 256 -10.79 0.07 29.55
N LEU A 257 -10.23 0.22 28.33
CA LEU A 257 -9.67 1.48 27.83
C LEU A 257 -10.68 2.28 26.97
N VAL A 258 -11.67 1.59 26.38
CA VAL A 258 -12.67 2.23 25.51
C VAL A 258 -13.81 2.78 26.36
N PRO A 259 -14.10 4.09 26.29
CA PRO A 259 -15.28 4.67 26.98
C PRO A 259 -16.57 3.98 26.52
N PRO A 260 -17.57 3.75 27.42
CA PRO A 260 -18.81 3.07 27.06
C PRO A 260 -19.54 3.71 25.88
N ARG A 261 -19.69 5.04 25.88
CA ARG A 261 -20.35 5.77 24.77
C ARG A 261 -19.61 5.60 23.44
N LEU A 262 -18.27 5.59 23.47
CA LEU A 262 -17.47 5.36 22.28
C LEU A 262 -17.68 3.93 21.76
N MET A 263 -17.76 2.95 22.66
CA MET A 263 -18.03 1.55 22.27
C MET A 263 -19.38 1.40 21.58
N GLU A 264 -20.43 2.03 22.10
CA GLU A 264 -21.78 2.01 21.52
C GLU A 264 -21.82 2.62 20.11
N ARG A 265 -20.95 3.60 19.82
CA ARG A 265 -20.83 4.27 18.52
C ARG A 265 -19.84 3.57 17.57
N SER A 266 -19.08 2.58 18.08
CA SER A 266 -17.97 1.94 17.35
C SER A 266 -18.36 0.62 16.71
N ARG A 267 -17.90 0.39 15.50
CA ARG A 267 -17.92 -0.93 14.85
C ARG A 267 -16.62 -1.18 14.11
N GLU A 268 -16.18 -2.44 14.05
CA GLU A 268 -15.06 -2.84 13.19
C GLU A 268 -15.60 -3.36 11.86
N LEU A 269 -14.98 -2.94 10.77
CA LEU A 269 -15.27 -3.40 9.42
C LEU A 269 -13.99 -3.85 8.74
N VAL A 270 -13.90 -5.14 8.43
CA VAL A 270 -12.79 -5.71 7.67
C VAL A 270 -13.13 -5.64 6.18
N VAL A 271 -12.32 -4.95 5.42
CA VAL A 271 -12.40 -4.91 3.96
C VAL A 271 -11.19 -5.60 3.35
N ALA A 272 -11.36 -6.23 2.21
CA ALA A 272 -10.29 -6.96 1.52
C ALA A 272 -9.80 -6.24 0.26
N ASP A 273 -10.46 -5.12 -0.10
CA ASP A 273 -10.25 -4.38 -1.34
C ASP A 273 -9.96 -2.90 -1.06
N PRO A 274 -8.85 -2.30 -1.57
CA PRO A 274 -8.60 -0.87 -1.50
C PRO A 274 -9.73 -0.02 -2.10
N GLU A 275 -10.40 -0.47 -3.16
CA GLU A 275 -11.53 0.24 -3.74
C GLU A 275 -12.68 0.38 -2.74
N VAL A 276 -13.01 -0.71 -2.02
CA VAL A 276 -14.03 -0.66 -0.95
C VAL A 276 -13.59 0.25 0.19
N ALA A 277 -12.29 0.26 0.52
CA ALA A 277 -11.78 1.21 1.52
C ALA A 277 -11.91 2.67 1.05
N LEU A 278 -11.63 2.96 -0.24
CA LEU A 278 -11.82 4.29 -0.83
C LEU A 278 -13.28 4.75 -0.76
N GLU A 279 -14.25 3.86 -1.00
CA GLU A 279 -15.68 4.17 -0.85
C GLU A 279 -16.03 4.57 0.59
N HIS A 280 -15.54 3.81 1.58
CA HIS A 280 -15.75 4.14 2.99
C HIS A 280 -15.08 5.46 3.38
N PHE A 281 -13.89 5.76 2.84
CA PHE A 281 -13.23 7.03 3.06
C PHE A 281 -13.96 8.19 2.40
N ALA A 282 -14.46 8.03 1.16
CA ALA A 282 -15.25 9.05 0.48
C ALA A 282 -16.54 9.42 1.26
N GLY A 283 -17.09 8.48 2.02
CA GLY A 283 -18.23 8.68 2.92
C GLY A 283 -17.87 9.09 4.35
N ALA A 284 -16.59 9.32 4.68
CA ALA A 284 -16.15 9.65 6.03
C ALA A 284 -16.16 11.16 6.30
N SER A 285 -16.58 11.57 7.49
CA SER A 285 -16.45 12.96 7.94
C SER A 285 -15.03 13.31 8.40
N LEU A 286 -14.27 12.31 8.84
CA LEU A 286 -12.85 12.40 9.20
C LEU A 286 -12.23 11.00 9.14
N VAL A 287 -11.03 10.90 8.59
CA VAL A 287 -10.20 9.68 8.70
C VAL A 287 -8.99 9.98 9.59
N VAL A 288 -8.82 9.22 10.68
CA VAL A 288 -7.62 9.31 11.52
C VAL A 288 -6.77 8.07 11.28
N ALA A 289 -5.61 8.25 10.64
CA ALA A 289 -4.78 7.14 10.19
C ALA A 289 -3.44 7.05 10.91
N MET A 290 -3.07 5.83 11.34
CA MET A 290 -1.71 5.44 11.72
C MET A 290 -0.98 4.78 10.54
N ARG A 291 -1.74 4.20 9.59
CA ARG A 291 -1.20 3.52 8.42
C ARG A 291 -0.95 4.51 7.27
N LEU A 292 0.27 4.47 6.70
CA LEU A 292 0.67 5.34 5.59
C LEU A 292 -0.34 5.29 4.43
N HIS A 293 -0.62 4.10 3.92
CA HIS A 293 -1.54 3.96 2.80
C HIS A 293 -3.01 4.20 3.20
N GLY A 294 -3.36 4.01 4.48
CA GLY A 294 -4.67 4.44 4.99
C GLY A 294 -4.85 5.96 4.90
N LEU A 295 -3.79 6.72 5.20
CA LEU A 295 -3.79 8.18 5.06
C LEU A 295 -3.82 8.62 3.59
N ILE A 296 -3.02 7.97 2.73
CA ILE A 296 -2.98 8.27 1.29
C ILE A 296 -4.32 7.98 0.62
N LEU A 297 -4.92 6.82 0.88
CA LEU A 297 -6.23 6.46 0.33
C LEU A 297 -7.35 7.37 0.85
N ALA A 298 -7.30 7.79 2.12
CA ALA A 298 -8.24 8.77 2.64
C ALA A 298 -8.16 10.11 1.90
N ALA A 299 -6.95 10.61 1.67
CA ALA A 299 -6.73 11.82 0.90
C ALA A 299 -7.12 11.66 -0.59
N LEU A 300 -6.85 10.50 -1.21
CA LEU A 300 -7.30 10.16 -2.57
C LEU A 300 -8.83 10.13 -2.70
N ALA A 301 -9.51 9.71 -1.64
CA ALA A 301 -10.96 9.78 -1.55
C ALA A 301 -11.48 11.21 -1.31
N GLY A 302 -10.58 12.21 -1.22
CA GLY A 302 -10.91 13.60 -0.88
C GLY A 302 -11.39 13.77 0.57
N ALA A 303 -11.25 12.77 1.42
CA ALA A 303 -11.77 12.80 2.78
C ALA A 303 -10.94 13.72 3.70
N PRO A 304 -11.58 14.44 4.64
CA PRO A 304 -10.89 15.06 5.76
C PRO A 304 -10.02 14.02 6.46
N CYS A 305 -8.75 14.33 6.71
CA CYS A 305 -7.85 13.34 7.30
C CYS A 305 -6.89 13.98 8.33
N ALA A 306 -6.49 13.16 9.30
CA ALA A 306 -5.47 13.45 10.29
C ALA A 306 -4.59 12.23 10.52
N ALA A 307 -3.35 12.43 10.93
CA ALA A 307 -2.39 11.37 11.14
C ALA A 307 -2.00 11.21 12.62
N LEU A 308 -1.85 9.96 13.06
CA LEU A 308 -1.11 9.59 14.26
C LEU A 308 0.16 8.85 13.82
N SER A 309 1.29 9.54 13.84
CA SER A 309 2.53 9.03 13.26
C SER A 309 3.36 8.26 14.27
N TYR A 310 3.55 6.98 14.04
CA TYR A 310 4.52 6.12 14.74
C TYR A 310 5.79 5.87 13.92
N ASP A 311 5.80 6.31 12.67
CA ASP A 311 6.88 6.11 11.69
C ASP A 311 7.06 7.42 10.89
N PRO A 312 8.29 7.91 10.67
CA PRO A 312 8.56 9.16 9.94
C PRO A 312 7.87 9.26 8.58
N LYS A 313 7.59 8.14 7.91
CA LYS A 313 6.88 8.11 6.61
C LYS A 313 5.44 8.62 6.73
N VAL A 314 4.76 8.34 7.84
CA VAL A 314 3.39 8.81 8.08
C VAL A 314 3.39 10.31 8.29
N ALA A 315 4.34 10.83 9.07
CA ALA A 315 4.50 12.27 9.28
C ALA A 315 4.85 13.00 7.96
N ALA A 316 5.75 12.43 7.16
CA ALA A 316 6.10 12.99 5.85
C ALA A 316 4.90 13.04 4.90
N ALA A 317 4.08 11.98 4.85
CA ALA A 317 2.86 11.94 4.04
C ALA A 317 1.82 12.96 4.55
N ALA A 318 1.63 13.09 5.86
CA ALA A 318 0.74 14.08 6.45
C ALA A 318 1.15 15.50 6.08
N ALA A 319 2.45 15.82 6.14
CA ALA A 319 3.00 17.11 5.71
C ALA A 319 2.77 17.39 4.22
N ALA A 320 2.98 16.38 3.36
CA ALA A 320 2.75 16.49 1.92
C ALA A 320 1.27 16.73 1.58
N ILE A 321 0.36 16.00 2.24
CA ILE A 321 -1.11 16.18 2.12
C ILE A 321 -1.55 17.52 2.71
N GLY A 322 -0.83 18.04 3.71
CA GLY A 322 -1.21 19.25 4.45
C GLY A 322 -2.25 18.96 5.56
N CYS A 323 -2.29 17.74 6.08
CA CYS A 323 -3.21 17.37 7.15
C CYS A 323 -2.53 17.36 8.53
N PRO A 324 -3.29 17.54 9.62
CA PRO A 324 -2.76 17.49 10.98
C PRO A 324 -2.08 16.15 11.29
N CYS A 325 -0.96 16.22 12.05
CA CYS A 325 -0.20 15.04 12.44
C CYS A 325 0.26 15.16 13.90
N GLN A 326 -0.06 14.17 14.72
CA GLN A 326 0.54 13.96 16.03
C GLN A 326 1.57 12.84 15.94
N VAL A 327 2.82 13.13 16.29
CA VAL A 327 3.88 12.11 16.38
C VAL A 327 3.71 11.36 17.71
N LEU A 328 3.60 10.04 17.63
CA LEU A 328 3.45 9.19 18.81
C LEU A 328 4.79 9.01 19.51
N GLY A 329 4.79 9.08 20.83
CA GLY A 329 5.99 9.09 21.66
C GLY A 329 6.51 10.50 21.98
N GLU A 330 6.02 11.52 21.30
CA GLU A 330 6.19 12.92 21.67
C GLU A 330 5.06 13.37 22.61
N PRO A 331 5.24 14.47 23.35
CA PRO A 331 4.18 15.03 24.19
C PRO A 331 2.90 15.29 23.37
N LEU A 332 1.76 14.92 23.94
CA LEU A 332 0.48 15.15 23.31
C LEU A 332 0.25 16.65 23.10
N HIS A 333 -0.05 17.05 21.87
CA HIS A 333 -0.35 18.43 21.57
C HIS A 333 -1.64 18.87 22.30
N PRO A 334 -1.62 19.93 23.16
CA PRO A 334 -2.77 20.30 23.98
C PRO A 334 -4.04 20.62 23.17
N GLY A 335 -3.88 21.12 21.94
CA GLY A 335 -4.98 21.44 21.03
C GLY A 335 -5.37 20.33 20.06
N LEU A 336 -4.93 19.07 20.23
CA LEU A 336 -5.17 18.00 19.25
C LEU A 336 -6.67 17.75 19.02
N LEU A 337 -7.48 17.75 20.07
CA LEU A 337 -8.93 17.58 19.96
C LEU A 337 -9.57 18.70 19.16
N ASP A 338 -9.16 19.95 19.39
CA ASP A 338 -9.69 21.11 18.66
C ASP A 338 -9.22 21.08 17.19
N THR A 339 -8.01 20.63 16.95
CA THR A 339 -7.49 20.37 15.59
C THR A 339 -8.34 19.33 14.87
N TRP A 340 -8.70 18.21 15.50
CA TRP A 340 -9.59 17.22 14.90
C TRP A 340 -10.99 17.75 14.66
N ARG A 341 -11.53 18.59 15.57
CA ARG A 341 -12.82 19.28 15.36
C ARG A 341 -12.79 20.19 14.15
N GLN A 342 -11.72 20.96 13.99
CA GLN A 342 -11.54 21.85 12.84
C GLN A 342 -11.34 21.09 11.52
N THR A 343 -10.74 19.89 11.58
CA THR A 343 -10.53 19.04 10.40
C THR A 343 -11.81 18.32 9.99
N LEU A 344 -12.73 18.08 10.93
CA LEU A 344 -13.99 17.38 10.66
C LEU A 344 -14.77 18.09 9.55
N ASP A 345 -15.21 17.34 8.54
CA ASP A 345 -15.93 17.86 7.37
C ASP A 345 -15.15 18.90 6.52
N HIS A 346 -13.81 19.00 6.68
CA HIS A 346 -12.93 19.88 5.91
C HIS A 346 -11.87 19.09 5.14
N PRO A 347 -12.11 18.80 3.86
CA PRO A 347 -11.16 18.09 2.99
C PRO A 347 -9.80 18.78 2.85
N PRO A 348 -8.73 18.03 2.56
CA PRO A 348 -7.44 18.61 2.21
C PRO A 348 -7.51 19.41 0.89
N GLU A 349 -6.53 20.30 0.70
CA GLU A 349 -6.48 21.18 -0.47
C GLU A 349 -6.26 20.38 -1.76
N ALA A 350 -7.18 20.49 -2.71
CA ALA A 350 -7.19 19.72 -3.96
C ALA A 350 -5.90 19.87 -4.78
N TRP A 351 -5.27 21.05 -4.77
CA TRP A 351 -4.03 21.29 -5.51
C TRP A 351 -2.85 20.45 -4.98
N ARG A 352 -2.78 20.18 -3.65
CA ARG A 352 -1.75 19.33 -3.06
C ARG A 352 -1.90 17.89 -3.56
N LEU A 353 -3.14 17.40 -3.56
CA LEU A 353 -3.44 16.05 -4.04
C LEU A 353 -3.14 15.91 -5.53
N ALA A 354 -3.45 16.93 -6.34
CA ALA A 354 -3.13 16.96 -7.76
C ALA A 354 -1.60 16.91 -7.99
N LEU A 355 -0.82 17.65 -7.21
CA LEU A 355 0.64 17.62 -7.27
C LEU A 355 1.20 16.24 -6.96
N LEU A 356 0.76 15.62 -5.85
CA LEU A 356 1.19 14.27 -5.44
C LEU A 356 0.84 13.22 -6.52
N ARG A 357 -0.33 13.33 -7.14
CA ARG A 357 -0.73 12.45 -8.24
C ARG A 357 0.12 12.66 -9.49
N GLN A 358 0.49 13.89 -9.80
CA GLN A 358 1.41 14.19 -10.90
C GLN A 358 2.80 13.61 -10.64
N GLU A 359 3.33 13.77 -9.44
CA GLU A 359 4.64 13.22 -9.05
C GLU A 359 4.67 11.68 -9.14
N ALA A 360 3.57 11.01 -8.81
CA ALA A 360 3.46 9.55 -8.90
C ALA A 360 3.60 9.02 -10.34
N GLN A 361 3.30 9.82 -11.37
CA GLN A 361 3.47 9.41 -12.77
C GLN A 361 4.94 9.15 -13.15
N THR A 362 5.88 9.66 -12.39
CA THR A 362 7.32 9.42 -12.56
C THR A 362 7.65 7.93 -12.53
N HIS A 363 6.95 7.14 -11.71
CA HIS A 363 7.17 5.70 -11.59
C HIS A 363 6.76 4.95 -12.86
N ARG A 364 5.66 5.36 -13.48
CA ARG A 364 5.21 4.81 -14.76
C ARG A 364 6.23 5.05 -15.85
N LEU A 365 6.73 6.28 -15.99
CA LEU A 365 7.72 6.64 -17.01
C LEU A 365 9.01 5.82 -16.87
N GLU A 366 9.48 5.59 -15.63
CA GLU A 366 10.67 4.77 -15.38
C GLU A 366 10.42 3.28 -15.68
N LEU A 367 9.23 2.77 -15.41
CA LEU A 367 8.84 1.40 -15.74
C LEU A 367 8.77 1.21 -17.26
N GLU A 368 8.12 2.12 -17.98
CA GLU A 368 8.03 2.12 -19.44
C GLU A 368 9.44 2.22 -20.08
N ARG A 369 10.34 3.06 -19.53
CA ARG A 369 11.72 3.16 -19.99
C ARG A 369 12.50 1.87 -19.83
N LEU A 370 12.32 1.18 -18.70
CA LEU A 370 12.97 -0.11 -18.41
C LEU A 370 12.50 -1.19 -19.37
N LEU A 371 11.19 -1.39 -19.44
CA LEU A 371 10.56 -2.50 -20.16
C LEU A 371 10.51 -2.24 -21.68
N GLY A 372 10.31 -0.99 -22.12
CA GLY A 372 10.27 -0.62 -23.52
C GLY A 372 11.62 -0.73 -24.25
N ARG A 373 12.74 -0.66 -23.52
CA ARG A 373 14.08 -0.94 -24.09
C ARG A 373 14.24 -2.40 -24.48
N GLN A 374 13.71 -3.32 -23.69
CA GLN A 374 13.78 -4.76 -23.94
C GLN A 374 12.99 -5.15 -25.20
N SER A 375 11.79 -4.63 -25.37
CA SER A 375 10.97 -4.88 -26.55
C SER A 375 11.67 -4.43 -27.85
N ARG A 376 12.43 -3.33 -27.83
CA ARG A 376 13.20 -2.84 -29.01
C ARG A 376 14.43 -3.69 -29.31
N LEU A 377 15.19 -4.11 -28.30
CA LEU A 377 16.41 -4.92 -28.48
C LEU A 377 16.11 -6.33 -29.06
N GLN A 378 14.90 -6.83 -28.82
CA GLN A 378 14.48 -8.12 -29.39
C GLN A 378 13.87 -8.00 -30.78
N GLN A 379 13.32 -6.82 -31.14
CA GLN A 379 12.80 -6.55 -32.48
C GLN A 379 13.90 -6.18 -33.47
N ASP A 380 15.04 -5.68 -33.00
CA ASP A 380 16.19 -5.29 -33.84
C ASP A 380 17.51 -5.72 -33.18
N PRO A 381 17.88 -7.02 -33.32
CA PRO A 381 19.09 -7.56 -32.70
C PRO A 381 20.38 -6.95 -33.24
N ASP A 382 20.35 -6.31 -34.42
CA ASP A 382 21.52 -5.70 -35.06
C ASP A 382 21.81 -4.24 -34.56
N SER A 383 20.94 -3.67 -33.72
CA SER A 383 21.13 -2.30 -33.19
C SER A 383 22.06 -2.24 -31.96
N ALA A 384 22.62 -3.37 -31.50
CA ALA A 384 23.44 -3.50 -30.29
C ALA A 384 24.93 -3.76 -30.56
N ALA A 385 25.41 -3.64 -31.84
CA ALA A 385 26.80 -3.81 -32.23
C ALA A 385 27.57 -2.47 -32.24
#